data_045add700a1972f0843f595fa4f28c77
#
_entry.id   045add700a1972f0843f595fa4f28c77
#
_cell.length_a   1.000
_cell.length_b   1.000
_cell.length_c   1.000
_cell.angle_alpha   90.00
_cell.angle_beta   90.00
_cell.angle_gamma   90.00
#
_symmetry.space_group_name_H-M   'P 1'
#
loop_
_entity.id
_entity.type
_entity.pdbx_description
1 polymer ?
#
loop_
_entity_poly.entity_id
_entity_poly.type
_entity_poly.pdbx_seq_one_letter_code
_entity_poly.pdbx_strand_id
1 'polypeptide(L)'
;MNSFNLSEIQSQAILDMRLQRLTGLEVDKVVAEYKEVIKLIAHLRGILDSKNQRMEIIKTELTEIRDQYGDERRTEIVPVDADFSMEDMIAEEEVVLTITHQGYIKRTALNTYRTQRRGGRGVQGAMSKDEDFVEHLFIANTHNYMLFFTDQGKCYWLKVYDIPQGGRAARGRAIVNLIGCSPGEKVEAFVSVKEFDDQHYIVMSTKNGIIKKTVLSAYGKPRKGGIYAIEIREGDKLIEARITNGEHDILLGTYDGKSIRFSENDIRPSGRKTMGVKGITLGSKEDYVVGMLVVRREGTILVATEKGMGKRTDVIQYRTQTRGGKGVMTMRCTDKTGKMVRIMEVVDSDDLIIITDSGVLMRQPVSDIRTIGRVTQGVKLVKLDDGASISSITRVISEEATPPKTDTEQVKEEGESPEI
;
A
#
# COMPACT_ATOMS: atom_id res chain seq x y z
N MET A 1 -58.76 21.88 64.77
CA MET A 1 -58.40 22.12 63.36
C MET A 1 -58.89 23.46 62.84
N ASN A 2 -60.17 23.70 62.78
CA ASN A 2 -60.68 24.94 62.15
C ASN A 2 -60.38 26.24 62.88
N SER A 3 -60.23 26.24 64.24
CA SER A 3 -59.98 27.39 65.04
C SER A 3 -58.57 27.97 64.97
N PHE A 4 -57.63 27.22 64.56
CA PHE A 4 -56.21 27.63 64.52
C PHE A 4 -55.53 27.40 63.13
N ASN A 5 -56.29 27.09 62.07
CA ASN A 5 -55.79 26.81 60.72
C ASN A 5 -54.65 25.80 60.66
N LEU A 6 -54.74 24.75 61.50
CA LEU A 6 -53.73 23.68 61.56
C LEU A 6 -54.07 22.54 60.64
N SER A 7 -53.08 21.99 59.96
CA SER A 7 -53.21 20.73 59.21
C SER A 7 -53.49 19.56 60.17
N GLU A 8 -54.02 18.48 59.64
CA GLU A 8 -54.25 17.23 60.37
C GLU A 8 -53.02 16.72 61.08
N ILE A 9 -51.91 16.69 60.36
CA ILE A 9 -50.59 16.25 60.86
C ILE A 9 -50.08 17.15 61.99
N GLN A 10 -50.27 18.50 61.88
CA GLN A 10 -49.93 19.48 62.92
C GLN A 10 -50.78 19.29 64.14
N SER A 11 -52.08 19.07 64.01
CA SER A 11 -52.99 18.83 65.11
C SER A 11 -52.67 17.53 65.83
N GLN A 12 -52.37 16.48 65.13
CA GLN A 12 -51.97 15.21 65.72
C GLN A 12 -50.63 15.33 66.48
N ALA A 13 -49.64 16.03 65.91
CA ALA A 13 -48.39 16.31 66.57
C ALA A 13 -48.51 17.08 67.91
N ILE A 14 -49.46 18.01 67.98
CA ILE A 14 -49.79 18.72 69.22
C ILE A 14 -50.43 17.85 70.26
N LEU A 15 -51.35 16.97 69.84
CA LEU A 15 -52.03 16.00 70.75
C LEU A 15 -51.05 14.94 71.30
N ASP A 16 -50.09 14.54 70.50
CA ASP A 16 -49.06 13.54 70.87
C ASP A 16 -47.93 14.14 71.70
N MET A 17 -47.96 15.46 71.92
CA MET A 17 -46.95 16.19 72.70
C MET A 17 -47.03 15.83 74.18
N ARG A 18 -45.95 15.30 74.76
CA ARG A 18 -45.91 15.02 76.22
C ARG A 18 -45.96 16.30 77.06
N LEU A 19 -46.70 16.25 78.15
CA LEU A 19 -46.83 17.40 79.10
C LEU A 19 -45.48 17.97 79.53
N GLN A 20 -44.45 17.17 79.57
CA GLN A 20 -43.13 17.60 79.94
C GLN A 20 -42.48 18.60 78.95
N ARG A 21 -42.93 18.59 77.69
CA ARG A 21 -42.48 19.57 76.65
C ARG A 21 -43.18 20.92 76.72
N LEU A 22 -44.15 21.05 77.57
CA LEU A 22 -44.88 22.35 77.81
C LEU A 22 -44.27 23.23 78.89
N THR A 23 -43.10 22.78 79.44
CA THR A 23 -42.37 23.61 80.44
C THR A 23 -41.67 24.75 79.68
N GLY A 24 -41.56 25.98 80.35
CA GLY A 24 -40.98 27.14 79.69
C GLY A 24 -39.65 26.95 79.04
N LEU A 25 -38.74 26.16 79.62
CA LEU A 25 -37.43 25.81 79.06
C LEU A 25 -37.50 25.00 77.77
N GLU A 26 -38.45 24.09 77.61
CA GLU A 26 -38.68 23.28 76.40
C GLU A 26 -39.36 24.11 75.32
N VAL A 27 -40.26 25.07 75.68
CA VAL A 27 -40.86 25.96 74.69
C VAL A 27 -39.83 26.89 74.07
N ASP A 28 -38.87 27.40 74.86
CA ASP A 28 -37.78 28.23 74.34
C ASP A 28 -36.88 27.42 73.32
N LYS A 29 -36.60 26.19 73.59
CA LYS A 29 -35.86 25.30 72.66
C LYS A 29 -36.65 25.12 71.34
N VAL A 30 -37.94 24.80 71.38
CA VAL A 30 -38.78 24.61 70.18
C VAL A 30 -38.88 25.93 69.41
N VAL A 31 -38.97 27.04 70.05
CA VAL A 31 -39.00 28.39 69.43
C VAL A 31 -37.65 28.71 68.77
N ALA A 32 -36.54 28.34 69.40
CA ALA A 32 -35.23 28.51 68.84
C ALA A 32 -35.04 27.65 67.58
N GLU A 33 -35.40 26.37 67.69
CA GLU A 33 -35.36 25.42 66.57
C GLU A 33 -36.22 25.87 65.39
N TYR A 34 -37.46 26.33 65.68
CA TYR A 34 -38.35 26.89 64.69
C TYR A 34 -37.70 28.07 63.94
N LYS A 35 -37.10 29.03 64.72
CA LYS A 35 -36.41 30.17 64.08
C LYS A 35 -35.25 29.77 63.20
N GLU A 36 -34.50 28.75 63.60
CA GLU A 36 -33.38 28.20 62.78
C GLU A 36 -33.92 27.59 61.48
N VAL A 37 -34.96 26.74 61.54
CA VAL A 37 -35.60 26.15 60.40
C VAL A 37 -36.17 27.20 59.43
N ILE A 38 -36.82 28.23 59.94
CA ILE A 38 -37.35 29.33 59.09
C ILE A 38 -36.21 30.10 58.42
N LYS A 39 -35.09 30.37 59.11
CA LYS A 39 -33.90 30.97 58.51
C LYS A 39 -33.30 30.07 57.40
N LEU A 40 -33.24 28.75 57.67
CA LEU A 40 -32.74 27.80 56.67
C LEU A 40 -33.66 27.74 55.44
N ILE A 41 -34.98 27.72 55.62
CA ILE A 41 -35.96 27.76 54.51
C ILE A 41 -35.78 29.04 53.68
N ALA A 42 -35.65 30.20 54.35
CA ALA A 42 -35.41 31.44 53.63
C ALA A 42 -34.12 31.46 52.85
N HIS A 43 -33.06 30.90 53.41
CA HIS A 43 -31.76 30.75 52.74
C HIS A 43 -31.83 29.83 51.51
N LEU A 44 -32.43 28.63 51.67
CA LEU A 44 -32.58 27.68 50.57
C LEU A 44 -33.48 28.20 49.44
N ARG A 45 -34.54 28.93 49.80
CA ARG A 45 -35.38 29.61 48.79
C ARG A 45 -34.60 30.67 48.04
N GLY A 46 -33.79 31.48 48.75
CA GLY A 46 -32.91 32.48 48.11
C GLY A 46 -31.94 31.84 47.10
N ILE A 47 -31.40 30.66 47.40
CA ILE A 47 -30.56 29.92 46.48
C ILE A 47 -31.36 29.43 45.26
N LEU A 48 -32.58 28.92 45.49
CA LEU A 48 -33.44 28.44 44.38
C LEU A 48 -33.90 29.59 43.46
N ASP A 49 -34.16 30.75 44.01
CA ASP A 49 -34.65 31.90 43.25
C ASP A 49 -33.53 32.65 42.52
N SER A 50 -32.28 32.54 43.02
CA SER A 50 -31.12 33.25 42.47
C SER A 50 -30.21 32.36 41.67
N LYS A 51 -30.16 32.57 40.35
CA LYS A 51 -29.21 31.87 39.46
C LYS A 51 -27.74 32.11 39.86
N ASN A 52 -27.45 33.34 40.31
CA ASN A 52 -26.09 33.73 40.70
C ASN A 52 -25.63 32.94 41.93
N GLN A 53 -26.47 32.82 42.97
CA GLN A 53 -26.12 32.05 44.18
C GLN A 53 -25.90 30.55 43.86
N ARG A 54 -26.74 29.98 43.02
CA ARG A 54 -26.51 28.58 42.56
C ARG A 54 -25.18 28.43 41.85
N MET A 55 -24.84 29.39 40.96
CA MET A 55 -23.54 29.36 40.26
C MET A 55 -22.34 29.54 41.18
N GLU A 56 -22.47 30.34 42.23
CA GLU A 56 -21.41 30.51 43.24
C GLU A 56 -21.21 29.23 44.05
N ILE A 57 -22.27 28.54 44.46
CA ILE A 57 -22.15 27.24 45.16
C ILE A 57 -21.45 26.23 44.27
N ILE A 58 -21.89 26.09 42.98
CA ILE A 58 -21.27 25.19 42.02
C ILE A 58 -19.77 25.48 41.82
N LYS A 59 -19.40 26.77 41.71
CA LYS A 59 -17.99 27.16 41.58
C LYS A 59 -17.19 26.79 42.80
N THR A 60 -17.75 27.03 44.02
CA THR A 60 -17.05 26.70 45.26
C THR A 60 -16.81 25.21 45.37
N GLU A 61 -17.84 24.38 45.17
CA GLU A 61 -17.73 22.93 45.23
C GLU A 61 -16.74 22.38 44.18
N LEU A 62 -16.82 22.90 42.93
CA LEU A 62 -15.88 22.49 41.89
C LEU A 62 -14.43 22.91 42.19
N THR A 63 -14.25 24.08 42.81
CA THR A 63 -12.93 24.56 43.23
C THR A 63 -12.34 23.67 44.33
N GLU A 64 -13.15 23.32 45.33
CA GLU A 64 -12.74 22.38 46.39
C GLU A 64 -12.34 20.99 45.82
N ILE A 65 -13.13 20.45 44.90
CA ILE A 65 -12.81 19.20 44.22
C ILE A 65 -11.52 19.32 43.42
N ARG A 66 -11.35 20.45 42.69
CA ARG A 66 -10.12 20.70 41.95
C ARG A 66 -8.89 20.73 42.86
N ASP A 67 -9.00 21.44 43.98
CA ASP A 67 -7.88 21.65 44.88
C ASP A 67 -7.54 20.35 45.66
N GLN A 68 -8.51 19.47 45.86
CA GLN A 68 -8.34 18.19 46.52
C GLN A 68 -7.81 17.06 45.58
N TYR A 69 -8.26 17.06 44.32
CA TYR A 69 -8.00 15.98 43.36
C TYR A 69 -7.28 16.42 42.07
N GLY A 70 -6.97 17.72 41.94
CA GLY A 70 -6.31 18.26 40.76
C GLY A 70 -4.85 17.80 40.67
N ASP A 71 -4.50 17.15 39.59
CA ASP A 71 -3.14 16.79 39.24
C ASP A 71 -2.55 17.87 38.31
N GLU A 72 -1.21 17.97 38.33
CA GLU A 72 -0.51 18.72 37.30
C GLU A 72 -0.67 18.02 35.94
N ARG A 73 -0.75 18.84 34.88
CA ARG A 73 -0.86 18.30 33.54
C ARG A 73 0.38 17.49 33.17
N ARG A 74 0.22 16.22 32.83
CA ARG A 74 1.30 15.30 32.46
C ARG A 74 1.84 15.52 31.07
N THR A 75 1.04 16.14 30.16
CA THR A 75 1.42 16.42 28.79
C THR A 75 1.77 17.90 28.64
N GLU A 76 2.88 18.20 28.01
CA GLU A 76 3.27 19.56 27.68
C GLU A 76 2.38 20.15 26.57
N ILE A 77 1.98 21.41 26.70
CA ILE A 77 1.32 22.14 25.62
C ILE A 77 2.41 22.87 24.87
N VAL A 78 2.75 22.36 23.68
CA VAL A 78 3.67 23.02 22.77
C VAL A 78 2.90 23.79 21.71
N PRO A 79 3.41 24.96 21.25
CA PRO A 79 2.81 25.64 20.10
C PRO A 79 2.85 24.71 18.89
N VAL A 80 1.77 24.70 18.10
CA VAL A 80 1.74 23.94 16.84
C VAL A 80 2.57 24.71 15.83
N ASP A 81 3.85 24.35 15.70
CA ASP A 81 4.76 24.90 14.68
C ASP A 81 4.74 24.11 13.36
N ALA A 82 4.02 22.99 13.28
CA ALA A 82 3.87 22.22 12.06
C ALA A 82 2.49 21.57 11.98
N ASP A 83 1.95 21.49 10.79
CA ASP A 83 0.80 20.64 10.46
C ASP A 83 1.20 19.18 10.70
N PHE A 84 0.84 18.62 11.86
CA PHE A 84 0.97 17.19 12.09
C PHE A 84 0.12 16.43 11.07
N SER A 85 0.78 15.81 10.12
CA SER A 85 0.11 14.92 9.18
C SER A 85 -0.16 13.56 9.85
N MET A 86 -1.22 12.87 9.42
CA MET A 86 -1.46 11.48 9.84
C MET A 86 -0.25 10.58 9.52
N GLU A 87 0.57 10.97 8.56
CA GLU A 87 1.77 10.27 8.12
C GLU A 87 2.87 10.29 9.20
N ASP A 88 3.01 11.39 9.96
CA ASP A 88 4.00 11.54 11.02
C ASP A 88 3.74 10.60 12.22
N MET A 89 2.51 10.10 12.34
CA MET A 89 2.11 9.14 13.39
C MET A 89 2.32 7.68 13.00
N ILE A 90 2.66 7.41 11.73
CA ILE A 90 2.84 6.06 11.20
C ILE A 90 4.34 5.73 11.18
N ALA A 91 4.72 4.62 11.81
CA ALA A 91 6.11 4.17 11.80
C ALA A 91 6.59 3.88 10.37
N GLU A 92 7.80 4.35 10.05
CA GLU A 92 8.47 4.06 8.80
C GLU A 92 9.03 2.63 8.84
N GLU A 93 8.38 1.70 8.17
CA GLU A 93 8.72 0.28 8.16
C GLU A 93 8.77 -0.26 6.74
N GLU A 94 9.68 -1.21 6.50
CA GLU A 94 9.64 -2.01 5.28
C GLU A 94 8.56 -3.09 5.39
N VAL A 95 7.70 -3.14 4.39
CA VAL A 95 6.59 -4.09 4.29
C VAL A 95 6.62 -4.83 2.96
N VAL A 96 6.14 -6.05 2.98
CA VAL A 96 5.93 -6.86 1.78
C VAL A 96 4.49 -6.62 1.29
N LEU A 97 4.37 -6.12 0.08
CA LEU A 97 3.10 -6.00 -0.63
C LEU A 97 2.91 -7.23 -1.51
N THR A 98 1.80 -7.91 -1.34
CA THR A 98 1.42 -9.03 -2.20
C THR A 98 0.16 -8.69 -2.97
N ILE A 99 0.19 -8.92 -4.29
CA ILE A 99 -0.95 -8.73 -5.19
C ILE A 99 -1.27 -10.06 -5.82
N THR A 100 -2.54 -10.47 -5.77
CA THR A 100 -2.99 -11.71 -6.37
C THR A 100 -3.48 -11.50 -7.78
N HIS A 101 -3.56 -12.58 -8.56
CA HIS A 101 -4.07 -12.57 -9.93
C HIS A 101 -5.50 -12.02 -10.05
N GLN A 102 -6.34 -12.24 -9.05
CA GLN A 102 -7.68 -11.68 -8.99
C GLN A 102 -7.73 -10.22 -8.54
N GLY A 103 -6.57 -9.56 -8.33
CA GLY A 103 -6.47 -8.16 -7.97
C GLY A 103 -6.73 -7.86 -6.50
N TYR A 104 -6.43 -8.79 -5.58
CA TYR A 104 -6.41 -8.53 -4.15
C TYR A 104 -5.03 -8.09 -3.70
N ILE A 105 -4.97 -7.08 -2.84
CA ILE A 105 -3.73 -6.53 -2.30
C ILE A 105 -3.75 -6.57 -0.78
N LYS A 106 -2.59 -6.85 -0.18
CA LYS A 106 -2.33 -6.71 1.25
C LYS A 106 -0.90 -6.29 1.50
N ARG A 107 -0.65 -5.71 2.67
CA ARG A 107 0.69 -5.50 3.21
C ARG A 107 0.94 -6.46 4.39
N THR A 108 2.16 -6.94 4.50
CA THR A 108 2.59 -7.82 5.59
C THR A 108 3.93 -7.29 6.09
N ALA A 109 4.15 -7.21 7.40
CA ALA A 109 5.43 -6.78 7.95
C ALA A 109 6.56 -7.73 7.50
N LEU A 110 7.70 -7.18 7.09
CA LEU A 110 8.83 -7.94 6.54
C LEU A 110 9.33 -9.00 7.54
N ASN A 111 9.32 -8.69 8.84
CA ASN A 111 9.71 -9.61 9.92
C ASN A 111 8.84 -10.88 10.02
N THR A 112 7.66 -10.88 9.41
CA THR A 112 6.76 -12.06 9.35
C THR A 112 7.29 -13.12 8.40
N TYR A 113 8.15 -12.74 7.45
CA TYR A 113 8.87 -13.63 6.55
C TYR A 113 10.24 -13.95 7.15
N ARG A 114 10.32 -14.99 7.99
CA ARG A 114 11.60 -15.46 8.53
C ARG A 114 12.44 -16.08 7.42
N THR A 115 13.71 -15.71 7.34
CA THR A 115 14.70 -16.39 6.49
C THR A 115 14.78 -17.86 6.87
N GLN A 116 14.54 -18.75 5.93
CA GLN A 116 14.70 -20.20 6.10
C GLN A 116 16.07 -20.62 5.52
N ARG A 117 16.77 -21.51 6.24
CA ARG A 117 18.02 -22.12 5.73
C ARG A 117 17.72 -23.09 4.59
N ARG A 118 18.73 -23.35 3.74
CA ARG A 118 18.67 -24.35 2.67
C ARG A 118 18.03 -25.65 3.15
N GLY A 119 17.06 -26.19 2.39
CA GLY A 119 16.34 -27.41 2.73
C GLY A 119 15.09 -27.22 3.59
N GLY A 120 14.72 -25.97 3.93
CA GLY A 120 13.44 -25.68 4.58
C GLY A 120 12.25 -25.89 3.64
N ARG A 121 11.13 -26.37 4.17
CA ARG A 121 9.85 -26.37 3.43
C ARG A 121 9.42 -24.92 3.26
N GLY A 122 9.26 -24.45 2.02
CA GLY A 122 8.75 -23.11 1.70
C GLY A 122 7.45 -22.82 2.47
N VAL A 123 7.20 -21.55 2.75
CA VAL A 123 6.00 -21.12 3.47
C VAL A 123 4.98 -20.58 2.48
N GLN A 124 3.72 -21.00 2.64
CA GLN A 124 2.64 -20.58 1.79
C GLN A 124 2.33 -19.08 2.01
N GLY A 125 2.49 -18.25 0.99
CA GLY A 125 2.37 -16.78 1.07
C GLY A 125 0.92 -16.26 1.14
N ALA A 126 -0.06 -17.08 0.72
CA ALA A 126 -1.49 -16.82 0.86
C ALA A 126 -2.24 -18.16 0.80
N MET A 127 -3.32 -18.30 1.58
CA MET A 127 -4.32 -19.36 1.30
C MET A 127 -5.16 -18.88 0.12
N SER A 128 -4.93 -19.46 -1.05
CA SER A 128 -5.81 -19.24 -2.19
C SER A 128 -6.95 -20.28 -2.16
N LYS A 129 -8.15 -19.83 -2.48
CA LYS A 129 -9.16 -20.73 -3.05
C LYS A 129 -8.63 -21.12 -4.43
N ASP A 130 -8.98 -22.27 -4.92
CA ASP A 130 -8.42 -23.04 -6.02
C ASP A 130 -8.03 -22.32 -7.35
N GLU A 131 -8.21 -20.98 -7.45
CA GLU A 131 -7.97 -20.19 -8.68
C GLU A 131 -7.26 -18.86 -8.46
N ASP A 132 -6.81 -18.48 -7.25
CA ASP A 132 -6.15 -17.21 -6.98
C ASP A 132 -4.73 -17.44 -6.42
N PHE A 133 -3.71 -16.79 -6.97
CA PHE A 133 -2.31 -16.93 -6.57
C PHE A 133 -1.66 -15.55 -6.51
N VAL A 134 -0.55 -15.45 -5.79
CA VAL A 134 0.24 -14.21 -5.71
C VAL A 134 0.96 -14.00 -7.04
N GLU A 135 0.56 -12.99 -7.78
CA GLU A 135 1.17 -12.63 -9.07
C GLU A 135 2.31 -11.64 -8.91
N HIS A 136 2.18 -10.69 -7.98
CA HIS A 136 3.21 -9.68 -7.73
C HIS A 136 3.57 -9.61 -6.25
N LEU A 137 4.86 -9.47 -5.99
CA LEU A 137 5.42 -9.25 -4.67
C LEU A 137 6.40 -8.07 -4.74
N PHE A 138 6.22 -7.09 -3.87
CA PHE A 138 7.05 -5.89 -3.77
C PHE A 138 7.49 -5.68 -2.34
N ILE A 139 8.71 -5.20 -2.14
CA ILE A 139 9.15 -4.62 -0.88
C ILE A 139 9.01 -3.11 -1.03
N ALA A 140 8.32 -2.48 -0.11
CA ALA A 140 8.11 -1.05 -0.10
C ALA A 140 8.12 -0.51 1.34
N ASN A 141 8.47 0.76 1.49
CA ASN A 141 8.34 1.46 2.77
C ASN A 141 6.89 1.90 2.97
N THR A 142 6.41 1.93 4.22
CA THR A 142 5.04 2.36 4.57
C THR A 142 4.70 3.75 4.03
N HIS A 143 5.65 4.67 4.00
CA HIS A 143 5.48 6.05 3.51
C HIS A 143 5.56 6.20 2.00
N ASN A 144 5.94 5.15 1.25
CA ASN A 144 5.97 5.21 -0.21
C ASN A 144 4.56 5.32 -0.79
N TYR A 145 4.50 5.88 -2.00
CA TYR A 145 3.31 5.81 -2.84
C TYR A 145 3.34 4.55 -3.70
N MET A 146 2.22 3.89 -3.80
CA MET A 146 2.00 2.86 -4.81
C MET A 146 1.13 3.44 -5.92
N LEU A 147 1.68 3.50 -7.13
CA LEU A 147 0.98 3.92 -8.34
C LEU A 147 0.39 2.70 -9.02
N PHE A 148 -0.87 2.79 -9.39
CA PHE A 148 -1.63 1.76 -10.09
C PHE A 148 -2.00 2.28 -11.48
N PHE A 149 -1.52 1.62 -12.52
CA PHE A 149 -1.81 1.98 -13.90
C PHE A 149 -2.83 1.01 -14.48
N THR A 150 -3.92 1.54 -15.06
CA THR A 150 -4.98 0.73 -15.64
C THR A 150 -4.78 0.50 -17.13
N ASP A 151 -5.40 -0.54 -17.65
CA ASP A 151 -5.43 -0.88 -19.08
C ASP A 151 -5.97 0.27 -19.95
N GLN A 152 -6.78 1.15 -19.38
CA GLN A 152 -7.33 2.35 -20.04
C GLN A 152 -6.42 3.57 -19.94
N GLY A 153 -5.22 3.44 -19.39
CA GLY A 153 -4.23 4.51 -19.31
C GLY A 153 -4.44 5.53 -18.22
N LYS A 154 -5.18 5.21 -17.17
CA LYS A 154 -5.27 6.01 -15.95
C LYS A 154 -4.25 5.57 -14.91
N CYS A 155 -3.90 6.49 -14.03
CA CYS A 155 -3.05 6.27 -12.87
C CYS A 155 -3.81 6.66 -11.60
N TYR A 156 -3.79 5.78 -10.61
CA TYR A 156 -4.32 5.96 -9.26
C TYR A 156 -3.19 5.85 -8.25
N TRP A 157 -3.39 6.36 -7.02
CA TRP A 157 -2.43 6.33 -5.95
C TRP A 157 -3.01 5.74 -4.68
N LEU A 158 -2.16 5.08 -3.92
CA LEU A 158 -2.36 4.81 -2.51
C LEU A 158 -1.03 5.01 -1.79
N LYS A 159 -1.08 5.53 -0.58
CA LYS A 159 0.03 5.36 0.36
C LYS A 159 0.10 3.90 0.77
N VAL A 160 1.30 3.38 0.93
CA VAL A 160 1.48 1.97 1.32
C VAL A 160 0.84 1.69 2.68
N TYR A 161 0.85 2.66 3.60
CA TYR A 161 0.18 2.51 4.90
C TYR A 161 -1.36 2.40 4.80
N ASP A 162 -2.00 2.90 3.73
CA ASP A 162 -3.45 2.77 3.49
C ASP A 162 -3.83 1.37 2.98
N ILE A 163 -2.84 0.58 2.53
CA ILE A 163 -3.08 -0.80 2.11
C ILE A 163 -3.33 -1.65 3.36
N PRO A 164 -4.41 -2.45 3.38
CA PRO A 164 -4.77 -3.22 4.57
C PRO A 164 -3.67 -4.19 4.97
N GLN A 165 -3.35 -4.18 6.27
CA GLN A 165 -2.42 -5.13 6.86
C GLN A 165 -3.10 -6.49 6.98
N GLY A 166 -2.42 -7.54 6.59
CA GLY A 166 -2.92 -8.91 6.65
C GLY A 166 -1.83 -9.90 7.04
N GLY A 167 -2.23 -10.94 7.77
CA GLY A 167 -1.37 -12.09 7.99
C GLY A 167 -1.11 -12.86 6.70
N ARG A 168 -0.20 -13.84 6.73
CA ARG A 168 0.17 -14.63 5.53
C ARG A 168 -1.04 -15.28 4.86
N ALA A 169 -1.95 -15.85 5.62
CA ALA A 169 -3.14 -16.55 5.12
C ALA A 169 -4.29 -15.62 4.70
N ALA A 170 -4.22 -14.32 5.01
CA ALA A 170 -5.27 -13.38 4.66
C ALA A 170 -5.29 -13.14 3.14
N ARG A 171 -6.49 -13.05 2.55
CA ARG A 171 -6.66 -12.77 1.11
C ARG A 171 -6.31 -11.32 0.74
N GLY A 172 -6.46 -10.38 1.67
CA GLY A 172 -6.33 -8.95 1.41
C GLY A 172 -7.64 -8.31 0.94
N ARG A 173 -7.56 -7.16 0.29
CA ARG A 173 -8.70 -6.38 -0.20
C ARG A 173 -8.58 -6.13 -1.70
N ALA A 174 -9.70 -6.14 -2.40
CA ALA A 174 -9.73 -5.87 -3.84
C ALA A 174 -9.20 -4.45 -4.13
N ILE A 175 -8.22 -4.34 -5.03
CA ILE A 175 -7.58 -3.07 -5.42
C ILE A 175 -8.61 -2.09 -5.95
N VAL A 176 -9.55 -2.55 -6.78
CA VAL A 176 -10.61 -1.71 -7.38
C VAL A 176 -11.44 -0.97 -6.32
N ASN A 177 -11.65 -1.58 -5.16
CA ASN A 177 -12.37 -0.96 -4.05
C ASN A 177 -11.51 0.02 -3.23
N LEU A 178 -10.19 -0.13 -3.27
CA LEU A 178 -9.26 0.76 -2.56
C LEU A 178 -9.02 2.05 -3.34
N ILE A 179 -8.84 1.95 -4.65
CA ILE A 179 -8.50 3.09 -5.52
C ILE A 179 -9.70 3.71 -6.24
N GLY A 180 -10.89 3.11 -6.12
CA GLY A 180 -12.11 3.63 -6.75
C GLY A 180 -12.04 3.64 -8.28
N CYS A 181 -11.54 2.55 -8.89
CA CYS A 181 -11.53 2.38 -10.35
C CYS A 181 -12.93 2.48 -10.95
N SER A 182 -13.01 2.97 -12.17
CA SER A 182 -14.24 2.92 -12.95
C SER A 182 -14.60 1.47 -13.33
N PRO A 183 -15.88 1.13 -13.47
CA PRO A 183 -16.29 -0.21 -13.92
C PRO A 183 -15.61 -0.61 -15.23
N GLY A 184 -15.04 -1.82 -15.27
CA GLY A 184 -14.38 -2.36 -16.46
C GLY A 184 -12.90 -1.98 -16.62
N GLU A 185 -12.34 -1.14 -15.76
CA GLU A 185 -10.89 -0.90 -15.71
C GLU A 185 -10.17 -2.06 -15.00
N LYS A 186 -9.04 -2.47 -15.57
CA LYS A 186 -8.13 -3.46 -14.96
C LYS A 186 -6.79 -2.80 -14.67
N VAL A 187 -6.21 -3.12 -13.50
CA VAL A 187 -4.86 -2.67 -13.17
C VAL A 187 -3.86 -3.61 -13.82
N GLU A 188 -2.98 -3.06 -14.65
CA GLU A 188 -2.00 -3.82 -15.43
C GLU A 188 -0.56 -3.60 -14.95
N ALA A 189 -0.27 -2.45 -14.31
CA ALA A 189 1.08 -2.18 -13.84
C ALA A 189 1.08 -1.46 -12.48
N PHE A 190 2.15 -1.74 -11.73
CA PHE A 190 2.36 -1.25 -10.37
C PHE A 190 3.75 -0.63 -10.27
N VAL A 191 3.85 0.55 -9.66
CA VAL A 191 5.13 1.24 -9.44
C VAL A 191 5.16 1.81 -8.02
N SER A 192 6.16 1.41 -7.24
CA SER A 192 6.42 2.01 -5.93
C SER A 192 7.30 3.24 -6.10
N VAL A 193 6.92 4.35 -5.46
CA VAL A 193 7.59 5.65 -5.57
C VAL A 193 7.77 6.23 -4.17
N LYS A 194 9.00 6.63 -3.85
CA LYS A 194 9.29 7.31 -2.58
C LYS A 194 8.93 8.79 -2.67
N GLU A 195 9.41 9.47 -3.68
CA GLU A 195 9.25 10.90 -3.90
C GLU A 195 8.99 11.17 -5.38
N PHE A 196 8.26 12.27 -5.67
CA PHE A 196 7.96 12.70 -7.03
C PHE A 196 8.97 13.78 -7.45
N ASP A 197 9.99 13.39 -8.17
CA ASP A 197 11.07 14.25 -8.64
C ASP A 197 11.07 14.45 -10.17
N ASP A 198 11.97 15.29 -10.66
CA ASP A 198 12.16 15.59 -12.08
C ASP A 198 13.30 14.76 -12.72
N GLN A 199 13.99 13.91 -11.94
CA GLN A 199 15.11 13.11 -12.42
C GLN A 199 14.68 11.72 -12.87
N HIS A 200 13.54 11.25 -12.36
CA HIS A 200 12.96 9.95 -12.72
C HIS A 200 11.80 10.11 -13.69
N TYR A 201 11.55 9.06 -14.43
CA TYR A 201 10.50 9.01 -15.44
C TYR A 201 9.68 7.75 -15.29
N ILE A 202 8.41 7.82 -15.69
CA ILE A 202 7.58 6.64 -15.93
C ILE A 202 7.57 6.37 -17.43
N VAL A 203 8.08 5.20 -17.82
CA VAL A 203 7.98 4.69 -19.19
C VAL A 203 6.83 3.70 -19.24
N MET A 204 5.98 3.86 -20.23
CA MET A 204 4.76 3.06 -20.44
C MET A 204 4.74 2.47 -21.83
N SER A 205 4.23 1.25 -21.97
CA SER A 205 4.04 0.59 -23.27
C SER A 205 2.62 0.10 -23.43
N THR A 206 2.10 0.19 -24.67
CA THR A 206 0.78 -0.33 -25.04
C THR A 206 0.89 -1.62 -25.84
N LYS A 207 -0.21 -2.36 -25.93
CA LYS A 207 -0.35 -3.60 -26.69
C LYS A 207 0.03 -3.41 -28.16
N ASN A 208 -0.33 -2.26 -28.78
CA ASN A 208 -0.04 -1.96 -30.17
C ASN A 208 1.37 -1.37 -30.41
N GLY A 209 2.26 -1.44 -29.39
CA GLY A 209 3.66 -1.07 -29.55
C GLY A 209 3.94 0.43 -29.50
N ILE A 210 3.04 1.20 -28.89
CA ILE A 210 3.28 2.61 -28.55
C ILE A 210 4.07 2.66 -27.25
N ILE A 211 5.01 3.57 -27.14
CA ILE A 211 5.79 3.83 -25.95
C ILE A 211 5.75 5.31 -25.58
N LYS A 212 5.77 5.59 -24.30
CA LYS A 212 5.71 6.93 -23.76
C LYS A 212 6.61 7.09 -22.56
N LYS A 213 7.25 8.24 -22.42
CA LYS A 213 8.06 8.64 -21.27
C LYS A 213 7.47 9.93 -20.68
N THR A 214 7.23 9.95 -19.38
CA THR A 214 6.69 11.11 -18.65
C THR A 214 7.49 11.31 -17.39
N VAL A 215 7.84 12.55 -17.06
CA VAL A 215 8.56 12.88 -15.81
C VAL A 215 7.74 12.49 -14.60
N LEU A 216 8.40 11.97 -13.56
CA LEU A 216 7.76 11.42 -12.37
C LEU A 216 6.98 12.49 -11.58
N SER A 217 7.52 13.73 -11.49
CA SER A 217 6.86 14.86 -10.83
C SER A 217 5.47 15.19 -11.38
N ALA A 218 5.21 14.85 -12.66
CA ALA A 218 3.89 15.03 -13.27
C ALA A 218 2.79 14.20 -12.58
N TYR A 219 3.14 13.19 -11.81
CA TYR A 219 2.22 12.34 -11.06
C TYR A 219 2.05 12.75 -9.59
N GLY A 220 2.76 13.77 -9.10
CA GLY A 220 2.78 14.19 -7.68
C GLY A 220 1.49 14.84 -7.16
N LYS A 221 0.47 15.03 -8.01
CA LYS A 221 -0.83 15.62 -7.60
C LYS A 221 -1.96 14.61 -7.75
N PRO A 222 -2.23 13.79 -6.71
CA PRO A 222 -3.27 12.78 -6.75
C PRO A 222 -4.68 13.39 -6.85
N ARG A 223 -5.60 12.64 -7.49
CA ARG A 223 -7.04 12.96 -7.54
C ARG A 223 -7.86 11.71 -7.30
N LYS A 224 -8.96 11.80 -6.55
CA LYS A 224 -9.83 10.65 -6.21
C LYS A 224 -10.30 9.82 -7.41
N GLY A 225 -10.50 10.44 -8.58
CA GLY A 225 -10.90 9.74 -9.82
C GLY A 225 -9.74 9.28 -10.69
N GLY A 226 -8.51 9.26 -10.18
CA GLY A 226 -7.30 9.01 -10.95
C GLY A 226 -6.96 10.16 -11.91
N ILE A 227 -5.86 10.03 -12.61
CA ILE A 227 -5.43 10.95 -13.66
C ILE A 227 -5.08 10.16 -14.93
N TYR A 228 -5.22 10.79 -16.08
CA TYR A 228 -4.69 10.21 -17.32
C TYR A 228 -3.16 10.15 -17.24
N ALA A 229 -2.62 8.97 -17.48
CA ALA A 229 -1.19 8.71 -17.59
C ALA A 229 -0.75 8.67 -19.06
N ILE A 230 -1.57 8.11 -19.91
CA ILE A 230 -1.40 8.02 -21.36
C ILE A 230 -2.77 8.06 -22.02
N GLU A 231 -2.86 8.68 -23.19
CA GLU A 231 -4.04 8.61 -24.04
C GLU A 231 -3.94 7.36 -24.94
N ILE A 232 -4.88 6.44 -24.77
CA ILE A 232 -4.91 5.14 -25.45
C ILE A 232 -5.89 5.20 -26.60
N ARG A 233 -5.48 4.70 -27.77
CA ARG A 233 -6.35 4.61 -28.95
C ARG A 233 -7.38 3.49 -28.77
N GLU A 234 -8.49 3.61 -29.46
CA GLU A 234 -9.51 2.57 -29.52
C GLU A 234 -8.91 1.22 -29.97
N GLY A 235 -9.21 0.16 -29.22
CA GLY A 235 -8.68 -1.19 -29.47
C GLY A 235 -7.25 -1.42 -28.96
N ASP A 236 -6.59 -0.42 -28.36
CA ASP A 236 -5.29 -0.59 -27.70
C ASP A 236 -5.46 -0.67 -26.17
N LYS A 237 -4.43 -1.10 -25.47
CA LYS A 237 -4.39 -1.20 -24.00
C LYS A 237 -2.99 -0.91 -23.49
N LEU A 238 -2.90 -0.31 -22.30
CA LEU A 238 -1.66 -0.27 -21.54
C LEU A 238 -1.33 -1.70 -21.08
N ILE A 239 -0.06 -2.10 -21.18
CA ILE A 239 0.40 -3.44 -20.74
C ILE A 239 1.46 -3.36 -19.66
N GLU A 240 2.24 -2.29 -19.60
CA GLU A 240 3.36 -2.18 -18.68
C GLU A 240 3.67 -0.70 -18.38
N ALA A 241 4.10 -0.43 -17.15
CA ALA A 241 4.66 0.84 -16.72
C ALA A 241 5.85 0.59 -15.80
N ARG A 242 6.97 1.29 -16.01
CA ARG A 242 8.20 1.15 -15.24
C ARG A 242 8.82 2.52 -14.96
N ILE A 243 9.44 2.64 -13.78
CA ILE A 243 10.24 3.81 -13.43
C ILE A 243 11.64 3.68 -14.03
N THR A 244 12.19 4.78 -14.54
CA THR A 244 13.55 4.88 -15.09
C THR A 244 14.22 6.18 -14.62
N ASN A 245 15.55 6.24 -14.74
CA ASN A 245 16.35 7.42 -14.36
C ASN A 245 16.85 8.24 -15.57
N GLY A 246 16.42 7.90 -16.78
CA GLY A 246 16.87 8.60 -17.99
C GLY A 246 18.02 7.96 -18.75
N GLU A 247 18.68 6.94 -18.19
CA GLU A 247 19.92 6.36 -18.73
C GLU A 247 19.81 4.90 -19.17
N HIS A 248 18.63 4.32 -19.05
CA HIS A 248 18.45 2.89 -19.32
C HIS A 248 18.09 2.60 -20.77
N ASP A 249 18.32 1.37 -21.18
CA ASP A 249 17.76 0.81 -22.39
C ASP A 249 16.39 0.17 -22.11
N ILE A 250 15.48 0.33 -23.06
CA ILE A 250 14.16 -0.29 -23.05
C ILE A 250 14.15 -1.45 -24.04
N LEU A 251 13.58 -2.57 -23.65
CA LEU A 251 13.36 -3.70 -24.53
C LEU A 251 11.88 -4.05 -24.58
N LEU A 252 11.32 -4.07 -25.79
CA LEU A 252 9.95 -4.51 -26.07
C LEU A 252 10.00 -5.89 -26.73
N GLY A 253 9.12 -6.79 -26.29
CA GLY A 253 8.95 -8.11 -26.90
C GLY A 253 7.56 -8.28 -27.49
N THR A 254 7.45 -8.95 -28.65
CA THR A 254 6.17 -9.16 -29.34
C THR A 254 5.75 -10.63 -29.33
N TYR A 255 4.44 -10.84 -29.48
CA TYR A 255 3.79 -12.14 -29.56
C TYR A 255 4.38 -13.05 -30.65
N ASP A 256 4.75 -12.47 -31.81
CA ASP A 256 5.40 -13.20 -32.92
C ASP A 256 6.88 -13.54 -32.66
N GLY A 257 7.41 -13.28 -31.45
CA GLY A 257 8.77 -13.67 -31.07
C GLY A 257 9.85 -12.71 -31.51
N LYS A 258 9.54 -11.45 -31.78
CA LYS A 258 10.51 -10.38 -32.04
C LYS A 258 10.73 -9.53 -30.81
N SER A 259 11.85 -8.82 -30.78
CA SER A 259 12.11 -7.80 -29.78
C SER A 259 12.92 -6.65 -30.37
N ILE A 260 12.79 -5.48 -29.77
CA ILE A 260 13.60 -4.31 -30.06
C ILE A 260 14.17 -3.74 -28.78
N ARG A 261 15.46 -3.44 -28.76
CA ARG A 261 16.17 -2.76 -27.70
C ARG A 261 16.60 -1.39 -28.20
N PHE A 262 16.32 -0.34 -27.45
CA PHE A 262 16.69 1.04 -27.79
C PHE A 262 16.90 1.86 -26.50
N SER A 263 17.67 2.95 -26.62
CA SER A 263 17.88 3.86 -25.49
C SER A 263 16.59 4.57 -25.12
N GLU A 264 16.30 4.73 -23.82
CA GLU A 264 15.17 5.56 -23.39
C GLU A 264 15.33 7.04 -23.78
N ASN A 265 16.54 7.48 -24.15
CA ASN A 265 16.81 8.82 -24.67
C ASN A 265 16.21 9.05 -26.06
N ASP A 266 15.92 7.98 -26.81
CA ASP A 266 15.16 8.07 -28.06
C ASP A 266 13.70 8.46 -27.84
N ILE A 267 13.21 8.43 -26.59
CA ILE A 267 11.87 8.80 -26.22
C ILE A 267 11.90 10.17 -25.54
N ARG A 268 11.46 11.21 -26.25
CA ARG A 268 11.32 12.54 -25.65
C ARG A 268 10.27 12.51 -24.54
N PRO A 269 10.56 13.03 -23.34
CA PRO A 269 9.56 13.18 -22.30
C PRO A 269 8.37 14.01 -22.77
N SER A 270 7.15 13.56 -22.45
CA SER A 270 5.91 14.19 -22.87
C SER A 270 4.90 14.27 -21.71
N GLY A 271 3.95 15.18 -21.86
CA GLY A 271 2.91 15.37 -20.84
C GLY A 271 1.97 14.16 -20.73
N ARG A 272 1.27 14.02 -19.60
CA ARG A 272 0.40 12.86 -19.28
C ARG A 272 -0.69 12.58 -20.32
N LYS A 273 -1.33 13.62 -20.89
CA LYS A 273 -2.43 13.50 -21.88
C LYS A 273 -1.93 13.38 -23.32
N THR A 274 -0.89 12.61 -23.58
CA THR A 274 -0.38 12.36 -24.93
C THR A 274 -0.40 10.86 -25.21
N MET A 275 -0.48 10.49 -26.50
CA MET A 275 -0.52 9.10 -26.94
C MET A 275 0.84 8.39 -26.86
N GLY A 276 1.94 9.14 -26.86
CA GLY A 276 3.28 8.58 -27.00
C GLY A 276 3.72 8.44 -28.46
N VAL A 277 4.75 7.63 -28.67
CA VAL A 277 5.42 7.42 -29.96
C VAL A 277 5.55 5.94 -30.28
N LYS A 278 5.78 5.60 -31.53
CA LYS A 278 5.99 4.20 -31.93
C LYS A 278 7.27 3.66 -31.30
N GLY A 279 7.15 2.60 -30.52
CA GLY A 279 8.25 1.87 -29.90
C GLY A 279 8.77 0.75 -30.80
N ILE A 280 7.86 -0.04 -31.37
CA ILE A 280 8.14 -1.14 -32.28
C ILE A 280 7.14 -1.16 -33.44
N THR A 281 7.57 -1.66 -34.60
CA THR A 281 6.67 -1.98 -35.72
C THR A 281 6.32 -3.46 -35.67
N LEU A 282 5.05 -3.76 -35.46
CA LEU A 282 4.51 -5.11 -35.38
C LEU A 282 4.59 -5.84 -36.72
N GLY A 283 4.75 -7.15 -36.68
CA GLY A 283 4.98 -7.98 -37.86
C GLY A 283 3.70 -8.29 -38.65
N SER A 284 2.59 -8.45 -37.97
CA SER A 284 1.27 -8.77 -38.55
C SER A 284 0.17 -8.00 -37.80
N LYS A 285 -1.09 -8.13 -38.24
CA LYS A 285 -2.25 -7.54 -37.57
C LYS A 285 -2.57 -8.26 -36.24
N GLU A 286 -2.14 -9.52 -36.10
CA GLU A 286 -2.35 -10.33 -34.92
C GLU A 286 -1.19 -10.19 -33.93
N ASP A 287 -0.05 -9.60 -34.35
CA ASP A 287 1.11 -9.36 -33.50
C ASP A 287 0.84 -8.21 -32.53
N TYR A 288 1.34 -8.35 -31.30
CA TYR A 288 1.23 -7.34 -30.26
C TYR A 288 2.38 -7.43 -29.29
N VAL A 289 2.60 -6.37 -28.50
CA VAL A 289 3.63 -6.36 -27.46
C VAL A 289 3.14 -7.16 -26.26
N VAL A 290 3.93 -8.14 -25.82
CA VAL A 290 3.64 -9.01 -24.66
C VAL A 290 4.35 -8.57 -23.39
N GLY A 291 5.31 -7.66 -23.49
CA GLY A 291 6.00 -7.11 -22.33
C GLY A 291 7.03 -6.05 -22.69
N MET A 292 7.29 -5.19 -21.71
CA MET A 292 8.34 -4.18 -21.72
C MET A 292 9.24 -4.40 -20.52
N LEU A 293 10.53 -4.28 -20.70
CA LEU A 293 11.47 -4.28 -19.59
C LEU A 293 12.47 -3.13 -19.72
N VAL A 294 12.96 -2.68 -18.59
CA VAL A 294 14.05 -1.72 -18.46
C VAL A 294 15.30 -2.51 -18.12
N VAL A 295 16.29 -2.43 -18.97
CA VAL A 295 17.57 -3.13 -18.76
C VAL A 295 18.36 -2.41 -17.68
N ARG A 296 18.42 -3.00 -16.48
CA ARG A 296 19.07 -2.39 -15.30
C ARG A 296 20.28 -3.13 -14.82
N ARG A 297 20.40 -4.39 -15.17
CA ARG A 297 21.43 -5.31 -14.67
C ARG A 297 22.14 -6.01 -15.81
N GLU A 298 23.35 -6.49 -15.55
CA GLU A 298 24.00 -7.48 -16.39
C GLU A 298 23.33 -8.85 -16.16
N GLY A 299 22.13 -9.01 -16.67
CA GLY A 299 21.32 -10.21 -16.52
C GLY A 299 21.04 -10.87 -17.86
N THR A 300 20.18 -11.85 -17.82
CA THR A 300 19.69 -12.53 -19.02
C THR A 300 18.22 -12.18 -19.26
N ILE A 301 17.83 -12.22 -20.53
CA ILE A 301 16.44 -12.03 -20.94
C ILE A 301 15.79 -13.41 -21.05
N LEU A 302 14.82 -13.67 -20.17
CA LEU A 302 13.97 -14.84 -20.24
C LEU A 302 12.83 -14.57 -21.22
N VAL A 303 12.58 -15.55 -22.06
CA VAL A 303 11.43 -15.59 -22.98
C VAL A 303 10.69 -16.90 -22.76
N ALA A 304 9.36 -16.83 -22.69
CA ALA A 304 8.51 -18.00 -22.59
C ALA A 304 7.37 -17.96 -23.60
N THR A 305 6.91 -19.14 -24.02
CA THR A 305 5.89 -19.33 -25.04
C THR A 305 4.71 -20.15 -24.54
N GLU A 306 3.58 -20.06 -25.22
CA GLU A 306 2.30 -20.72 -24.88
C GLU A 306 2.45 -22.21 -24.58
N LYS A 307 3.25 -22.94 -25.41
CA LYS A 307 3.40 -24.42 -25.30
C LYS A 307 4.50 -24.85 -24.34
N GLY A 308 4.82 -24.04 -23.34
CA GLY A 308 5.74 -24.43 -22.28
C GLY A 308 7.21 -24.43 -22.66
N MET A 309 7.59 -23.81 -23.78
CA MET A 309 8.98 -23.64 -24.16
C MET A 309 9.50 -22.28 -23.70
N GLY A 310 10.77 -22.18 -23.38
CA GLY A 310 11.41 -20.94 -23.03
C GLY A 310 12.92 -21.01 -23.01
N LYS A 311 13.56 -19.89 -22.79
CA LYS A 311 15.02 -19.79 -22.76
C LYS A 311 15.47 -18.51 -22.11
N ARG A 312 16.73 -18.48 -21.72
CA ARG A 312 17.46 -17.28 -21.36
C ARG A 312 18.43 -16.91 -22.47
N THR A 313 18.63 -15.62 -22.66
CA THR A 313 19.60 -15.10 -23.65
C THR A 313 20.29 -13.89 -23.05
N ASP A 314 21.61 -13.79 -23.17
CA ASP A 314 22.35 -12.63 -22.68
C ASP A 314 21.85 -11.32 -23.30
N VAL A 315 21.74 -10.28 -22.48
CA VAL A 315 21.31 -8.94 -22.91
C VAL A 315 22.18 -8.40 -24.04
N ILE A 316 23.48 -8.73 -24.05
CA ILE A 316 24.47 -8.31 -25.07
C ILE A 316 24.09 -8.78 -26.49
N GLN A 317 23.38 -9.90 -26.62
CA GLN A 317 22.91 -10.40 -27.92
C GLN A 317 21.79 -9.52 -28.51
N TYR A 318 21.16 -8.65 -27.73
CA TYR A 318 20.16 -7.70 -28.18
C TYR A 318 20.82 -6.37 -28.49
N ARG A 319 21.21 -6.20 -29.77
CA ARG A 319 21.84 -4.93 -30.21
C ARG A 319 20.89 -3.76 -29.99
N THR A 320 21.40 -2.62 -29.55
CA THR A 320 20.65 -1.38 -29.46
C THR A 320 20.31 -0.89 -30.87
N GLN A 321 19.09 -0.45 -31.10
CA GLN A 321 18.54 0.02 -32.36
C GLN A 321 17.80 1.34 -32.11
N THR A 322 17.44 2.05 -33.16
CA THR A 322 16.50 3.15 -33.07
C THR A 322 15.09 2.62 -32.83
N ARG A 323 14.29 3.27 -31.97
CA ARG A 323 12.90 2.90 -31.70
C ARG A 323 12.06 2.88 -32.99
N GLY A 324 10.94 2.15 -32.98
CA GLY A 324 9.99 2.10 -34.09
C GLY A 324 10.38 1.14 -35.21
N GLY A 325 11.56 0.50 -35.11
CA GLY A 325 11.99 -0.55 -36.05
C GLY A 325 11.19 -1.85 -35.91
N LYS A 326 11.43 -2.81 -36.82
CA LYS A 326 10.80 -4.15 -36.80
C LYS A 326 11.41 -5.08 -35.75
N GLY A 327 12.49 -4.65 -35.07
CA GLY A 327 13.20 -5.44 -34.10
C GLY A 327 14.00 -6.62 -34.70
N VAL A 328 14.47 -7.49 -33.83
CA VAL A 328 15.20 -8.73 -34.15
C VAL A 328 14.45 -9.94 -33.61
N MET A 329 14.67 -11.10 -34.21
CA MET A 329 14.09 -12.33 -33.68
C MET A 329 14.69 -12.65 -32.31
N THR A 330 13.83 -12.81 -31.31
CA THR A 330 14.22 -13.21 -29.96
C THR A 330 13.88 -14.67 -29.67
N MET A 331 12.79 -15.17 -30.24
CA MET A 331 12.36 -16.57 -30.14
C MET A 331 11.85 -17.05 -31.49
N ARG A 332 12.20 -18.25 -31.87
CA ARG A 332 11.66 -18.87 -33.09
C ARG A 332 10.32 -19.53 -32.74
N CYS A 333 9.23 -18.80 -32.97
CA CYS A 333 7.86 -19.28 -32.79
C CYS A 333 7.48 -20.26 -33.92
N THR A 334 7.06 -21.45 -33.56
CA THR A 334 6.61 -22.52 -34.48
C THR A 334 5.39 -23.19 -33.85
N ASP A 335 4.74 -24.10 -34.59
CA ASP A 335 3.63 -24.90 -34.05
C ASP A 335 3.99 -25.68 -32.79
N LYS A 336 5.28 -26.05 -32.66
CA LYS A 336 5.82 -26.77 -31.49
C LYS A 336 5.96 -25.86 -30.26
N THR A 337 6.34 -24.60 -30.44
CA THR A 337 6.63 -23.70 -29.34
C THR A 337 5.39 -22.87 -28.95
N GLY A 338 4.49 -22.65 -29.89
CA GLY A 338 3.47 -21.62 -29.77
C GLY A 338 4.06 -20.21 -29.89
N LYS A 339 3.29 -19.22 -29.58
CA LYS A 339 3.67 -17.80 -29.59
C LYS A 339 4.29 -17.37 -28.27
N MET A 340 4.96 -16.22 -28.25
CA MET A 340 5.58 -15.68 -27.06
C MET A 340 4.54 -15.05 -26.13
N VAL A 341 4.51 -15.47 -24.85
CA VAL A 341 3.58 -14.94 -23.83
C VAL A 341 4.24 -13.98 -22.87
N ARG A 342 5.53 -14.14 -22.61
CA ARG A 342 6.24 -13.27 -21.68
C ARG A 342 7.70 -13.05 -22.06
N ILE A 343 8.19 -11.85 -21.75
CA ILE A 343 9.61 -11.49 -21.79
C ILE A 343 9.95 -10.74 -20.52
N MET A 344 11.06 -11.09 -19.86
CA MET A 344 11.49 -10.45 -18.61
C MET A 344 13.00 -10.56 -18.41
N GLU A 345 13.56 -9.63 -17.64
CA GLU A 345 14.95 -9.69 -17.16
C GLU A 345 15.03 -10.59 -15.95
N VAL A 346 15.99 -11.52 -15.92
CA VAL A 346 16.21 -12.46 -14.82
C VAL A 346 17.69 -12.60 -14.52
N VAL A 347 18.01 -12.97 -13.27
CA VAL A 347 19.35 -13.35 -12.79
C VAL A 347 19.30 -14.76 -12.22
N ASP A 348 20.45 -15.40 -12.07
CA ASP A 348 20.53 -16.82 -11.63
C ASP A 348 19.92 -17.07 -10.23
N SER A 349 19.90 -16.05 -9.38
CA SER A 349 19.31 -16.13 -8.04
C SER A 349 17.78 -15.97 -8.01
N ASP A 350 17.15 -15.65 -9.12
CA ASP A 350 15.69 -15.52 -9.19
C ASP A 350 15.01 -16.89 -9.31
N ASP A 351 13.74 -16.96 -8.89
CA ASP A 351 12.83 -18.06 -9.15
C ASP A 351 11.71 -17.62 -10.10
N LEU A 352 11.21 -18.58 -10.87
CA LEU A 352 10.04 -18.39 -11.72
C LEU A 352 8.83 -19.11 -11.14
N ILE A 353 7.70 -18.45 -11.19
CA ILE A 353 6.38 -19.06 -11.03
C ILE A 353 5.72 -19.07 -12.40
N ILE A 354 5.44 -20.28 -12.90
CA ILE A 354 4.75 -20.50 -14.17
C ILE A 354 3.33 -20.98 -13.84
N ILE A 355 2.36 -20.39 -14.51
CA ILE A 355 0.94 -20.65 -14.30
C ILE A 355 0.34 -21.02 -15.64
N THR A 356 -0.43 -22.11 -15.62
CA THR A 356 -1.17 -22.59 -16.80
C THR A 356 -2.61 -22.08 -16.79
N ASP A 357 -3.26 -22.11 -17.93
CA ASP A 357 -4.70 -21.83 -18.08
C ASP A 357 -5.60 -22.81 -17.29
N SER A 358 -5.09 -24.04 -17.03
CA SER A 358 -5.73 -25.02 -16.16
C SER A 358 -5.54 -24.78 -14.67
N GLY A 359 -4.86 -23.68 -14.26
CA GLY A 359 -4.61 -23.33 -12.86
C GLY A 359 -3.44 -24.09 -12.21
N VAL A 360 -2.68 -24.88 -12.96
CA VAL A 360 -1.47 -25.54 -12.44
C VAL A 360 -0.36 -24.52 -12.22
N LEU A 361 0.20 -24.49 -11.02
CA LEU A 361 1.28 -23.62 -10.62
C LEU A 361 2.59 -24.41 -10.44
N MET A 362 3.66 -23.96 -11.07
CA MET A 362 4.99 -24.55 -10.93
C MET A 362 6.02 -23.47 -10.58
N ARG A 363 6.87 -23.75 -9.58
CA ARG A 363 8.02 -22.92 -9.23
C ARG A 363 9.31 -23.62 -9.61
N GLN A 364 10.21 -22.92 -10.28
CA GLN A 364 11.54 -23.42 -10.66
C GLN A 364 12.60 -22.34 -10.55
N PRO A 365 13.85 -22.68 -10.19
CA PRO A 365 14.96 -21.74 -10.21
C PRO A 365 15.30 -21.31 -11.64
N VAL A 366 15.66 -20.04 -11.80
CA VAL A 366 16.13 -19.51 -13.09
C VAL A 366 17.44 -20.16 -13.52
N SER A 367 18.31 -20.53 -12.57
CA SER A 367 19.58 -21.22 -12.80
C SER A 367 19.44 -22.54 -13.60
N ASP A 368 18.30 -23.22 -13.48
CA ASP A 368 18.03 -24.47 -14.21
C ASP A 368 17.77 -24.25 -15.71
N ILE A 369 17.51 -23.02 -16.12
CA ILE A 369 17.21 -22.68 -17.51
C ILE A 369 18.50 -22.29 -18.21
N ARG A 370 18.84 -23.00 -19.28
CA ARG A 370 20.05 -22.74 -20.05
C ARG A 370 20.02 -21.39 -20.75
N THR A 371 21.16 -20.71 -20.72
CA THR A 371 21.39 -19.50 -21.53
C THR A 371 21.77 -19.94 -22.94
N ILE A 372 21.01 -19.55 -23.94
CA ILE A 372 21.18 -19.91 -25.34
C ILE A 372 20.92 -18.75 -26.30
N GLY A 373 21.35 -18.88 -27.54
CA GLY A 373 21.23 -17.82 -28.54
C GLY A 373 19.77 -17.42 -28.89
N ARG A 374 19.59 -16.19 -29.39
CA ARG A 374 18.29 -15.61 -29.71
C ARG A 374 17.42 -16.41 -30.68
N VAL A 375 18.04 -16.94 -31.76
CA VAL A 375 17.32 -17.57 -32.89
C VAL A 375 17.10 -19.05 -32.62
N THR A 376 16.69 -19.44 -31.43
CA THR A 376 16.42 -20.84 -31.06
C THR A 376 14.98 -21.03 -30.63
N GLN A 377 14.51 -22.26 -30.55
CA GLN A 377 13.18 -22.64 -30.06
C GLN A 377 13.10 -22.74 -28.53
N GLY A 378 14.24 -22.60 -27.84
CA GLY A 378 14.31 -22.77 -26.40
C GLY A 378 14.33 -24.20 -25.91
N VAL A 379 14.16 -24.39 -24.62
CA VAL A 379 14.04 -25.64 -23.90
C VAL A 379 12.65 -25.75 -23.29
N LYS A 380 12.24 -26.94 -22.88
CA LYS A 380 10.98 -27.14 -22.20
C LYS A 380 11.10 -26.62 -20.77
N LEU A 381 10.31 -25.59 -20.41
CA LEU A 381 10.20 -25.08 -19.05
C LEU A 381 9.22 -25.89 -18.22
N VAL A 382 8.10 -26.26 -18.81
CA VAL A 382 7.02 -27.03 -18.15
C VAL A 382 6.46 -28.06 -19.13
N LYS A 383 6.10 -29.22 -18.60
CA LYS A 383 5.33 -30.22 -19.36
C LYS A 383 3.87 -29.89 -19.20
N LEU A 384 3.25 -29.49 -20.28
CA LEU A 384 1.82 -29.18 -20.33
C LEU A 384 1.01 -30.43 -20.71
N ASP A 385 -0.18 -30.55 -20.21
CA ASP A 385 -1.18 -31.51 -20.66
C ASP A 385 -1.71 -31.11 -22.05
N ASP A 386 -2.33 -32.07 -22.74
CA ASP A 386 -2.87 -31.83 -24.07
C ASP A 386 -3.92 -30.70 -24.07
N GLY A 387 -3.66 -29.67 -24.83
CA GLY A 387 -4.52 -28.48 -24.94
C GLY A 387 -4.26 -27.39 -23.91
N ALA A 388 -3.44 -27.62 -22.88
CA ALA A 388 -3.07 -26.61 -21.91
C ALA A 388 -2.02 -25.64 -22.46
N SER A 389 -2.11 -24.38 -21.99
CA SER A 389 -1.16 -23.32 -22.34
C SER A 389 -0.65 -22.56 -21.11
N ILE A 390 0.52 -21.91 -21.24
CA ILE A 390 1.01 -21.01 -20.21
C ILE A 390 0.15 -19.73 -20.24
N SER A 391 -0.51 -19.43 -19.11
CA SER A 391 -1.30 -18.22 -18.93
C SER A 391 -0.43 -17.05 -18.46
N SER A 392 0.45 -17.27 -17.46
CA SER A 392 1.30 -16.23 -16.92
C SER A 392 2.63 -16.79 -16.42
N ILE A 393 3.66 -15.93 -16.43
CA ILE A 393 4.96 -16.21 -15.80
C ILE A 393 5.38 -14.99 -15.01
N THR A 394 5.73 -15.23 -13.76
CA THR A 394 6.16 -14.19 -12.83
C THR A 394 7.52 -14.55 -12.23
N ARG A 395 8.37 -13.54 -12.07
CA ARG A 395 9.64 -13.66 -11.38
C ARG A 395 9.43 -13.42 -9.89
N VAL A 396 9.98 -14.28 -9.06
CA VAL A 396 10.09 -14.08 -7.62
C VAL A 396 11.57 -13.89 -7.30
N ILE A 397 11.91 -12.81 -6.64
CA ILE A 397 13.26 -12.59 -6.13
C ILE A 397 13.47 -13.61 -5.01
N SER A 398 14.45 -14.48 -5.15
CA SER A 398 14.82 -15.38 -4.07
C SER A 398 15.41 -14.57 -2.94
N GLU A 399 14.97 -14.79 -1.70
CA GLU A 399 15.43 -14.08 -0.49
C GLU A 399 16.94 -14.22 -0.22
N GLU A 400 17.64 -15.07 -0.97
CA GLU A 400 19.10 -15.27 -0.89
C GLU A 400 19.92 -14.13 -1.54
N ALA A 401 19.29 -13.22 -2.29
CA ALA A 401 19.96 -12.14 -3.00
C ALA A 401 19.81 -10.78 -2.28
N THR A 402 20.12 -10.71 -1.00
CA THR A 402 20.41 -9.41 -0.37
C THR A 402 21.78 -8.94 -0.90
N PRO A 403 21.90 -7.75 -1.51
CA PRO A 403 23.21 -7.24 -1.92
C PRO A 403 24.10 -7.15 -0.68
N PRO A 404 25.42 -7.43 -0.80
CA PRO A 404 26.33 -7.30 0.32
C PRO A 404 26.19 -5.87 0.85
N LYS A 405 25.98 -5.74 2.17
CA LYS A 405 26.06 -4.45 2.85
C LYS A 405 27.41 -3.86 2.48
N THR A 406 27.40 -2.73 1.84
CA THR A 406 28.58 -1.91 1.66
C THR A 406 29.09 -1.61 3.07
N ASP A 407 30.26 -2.15 3.40
CA ASP A 407 30.97 -1.84 4.63
C ASP A 407 31.22 -0.33 4.66
N THR A 408 30.40 0.35 5.44
CA THR A 408 30.66 1.73 5.81
C THR A 408 31.86 1.68 6.73
N GLU A 409 32.90 2.35 6.32
CA GLU A 409 34.17 2.62 6.95
C GLU A 409 34.15 2.47 8.49
N GLN A 410 34.92 1.50 8.97
CA GLN A 410 35.43 1.53 10.33
C GLN A 410 36.42 2.70 10.40
N VAL A 411 35.98 3.83 10.90
CA VAL A 411 36.85 4.86 11.46
C VAL A 411 37.54 4.23 12.67
N LYS A 412 38.82 3.95 12.53
CA LYS A 412 39.70 3.63 13.63
C LYS A 412 39.78 4.87 14.52
N GLU A 413 39.18 4.85 15.66
CA GLU A 413 39.62 5.65 16.81
C GLU A 413 40.90 5.02 17.34
N GLU A 414 42.00 5.60 16.98
CA GLU A 414 43.28 5.40 17.68
C GLU A 414 43.17 6.08 19.05
N GLY A 415 43.19 5.28 20.08
CA GLY A 415 43.23 5.73 21.46
C GLY A 415 44.56 6.43 21.76
N GLU A 416 44.49 7.68 22.17
CA GLU A 416 45.52 8.32 22.98
C GLU A 416 45.21 8.00 24.46
N SER A 417 46.13 7.27 25.06
CA SER A 417 46.24 7.12 26.52
C SER A 417 46.84 8.39 27.10
N PRO A 418 46.36 8.96 28.18
CA PRO A 418 47.11 9.93 28.95
C PRO A 418 48.04 9.21 29.92
N GLU A 419 49.34 9.45 29.79
CA GLU A 419 50.29 9.27 30.86
C GLU A 419 50.11 10.37 31.92
N ILE A 420 50.27 9.94 33.18
CA ILE A 420 50.46 10.62 34.48
C ILE A 420 49.14 10.94 35.21
#